data_858fbc0318be3a29b9d5ca6f74bd9d02
#
_entry.id   858fbc0318be3a29b9d5ca6f74bd9d02
#
_cell.length_a   1.000
_cell.length_b   1.000
_cell.length_c   1.000
_cell.angle_alpha   90.00
_cell.angle_beta   90.00
_cell.angle_gamma   90.00
#
_symmetry.space_group_name_H-M   'P 1'
#
loop_
_entity.id
_entity.type
_entity.pdbx_description
1 polymer ?
#
loop_
_entity_poly.entity_id
_entity_poly.type
_entity_poly.pdbx_seq_one_letter_code
_entity_poly.pdbx_strand_id
1 'polypeptide(L)'
;MAVTKSGPSASRKNLVVQLAIERITGQCVEGYNNAAMQRGADLEAEARAAYEADTGEIVEESAFLIHPTLDFCGVSPDGLINDDGLLEIKCPASMSKHADALLSGAHADEYRWQIQGQLWVSGRRWCDAVSYDPRYPDGLRLAVVRVQRDDVS
;
A
#
# COMPACT_ATOMS: atom_id res chain seq x y z
N MET A 1 -11.25 4.50 -5.46
CA MET A 1 -11.52 4.48 -6.91
C MET A 1 -12.31 5.70 -7.28
N ALA A 2 -11.70 6.64 -7.97
CA ALA A 2 -12.18 7.99 -8.06
C ALA A 2 -13.34 8.16 -9.05
N VAL A 3 -14.34 8.90 -8.64
CA VAL A 3 -15.28 9.55 -9.54
C VAL A 3 -14.61 10.85 -9.99
N THR A 4 -14.43 11.05 -11.27
CA THR A 4 -13.92 12.30 -11.85
C THR A 4 -15.07 13.32 -11.93
N LYS A 5 -14.76 14.63 -12.11
CA LYS A 5 -15.76 15.67 -12.30
C LYS A 5 -16.75 15.38 -13.45
N SER A 6 -16.40 14.51 -14.38
CA SER A 6 -17.21 14.10 -15.55
C SER A 6 -17.86 12.70 -15.44
N GLY A 7 -17.79 12.03 -14.27
CA GLY A 7 -18.36 10.70 -14.06
C GLY A 7 -17.33 9.62 -13.71
N PRO A 8 -17.68 8.33 -13.84
CA PRO A 8 -16.79 7.23 -13.50
C PRO A 8 -15.49 7.26 -14.30
N SER A 9 -14.35 7.10 -13.63
CA SER A 9 -13.04 7.06 -14.30
C SER A 9 -12.92 5.89 -15.29
N ALA A 10 -12.06 6.03 -16.30
CA ALA A 10 -11.75 4.94 -17.23
C ALA A 10 -11.24 3.68 -16.51
N SER A 11 -10.45 3.86 -15.45
CA SER A 11 -9.96 2.77 -14.61
C SER A 11 -11.08 1.99 -13.94
N ARG A 12 -12.16 2.68 -13.49
CA ARG A 12 -13.32 2.01 -12.92
C ARG A 12 -14.03 1.16 -13.98
N LYS A 13 -14.21 1.68 -15.19
CA LYS A 13 -14.83 0.95 -16.29
C LYS A 13 -14.02 -0.31 -16.63
N ASN A 14 -12.71 -0.17 -16.74
CA ASN A 14 -11.80 -1.29 -17.04
C ASN A 14 -11.89 -2.38 -15.97
N LEU A 15 -11.89 -2.01 -14.69
CA LEU A 15 -12.04 -2.97 -13.60
C LEU A 15 -13.40 -3.69 -13.64
N VAL A 16 -14.49 -2.97 -13.90
CA VAL A 16 -15.82 -3.60 -14.03
C VAL A 16 -15.85 -4.62 -15.17
N VAL A 17 -15.27 -4.29 -16.32
CA VAL A 17 -15.15 -5.22 -17.47
C VAL A 17 -14.30 -6.42 -17.10
N GLN A 18 -13.15 -6.22 -16.46
CA GLN A 18 -12.27 -7.30 -16.01
C GLN A 18 -13.02 -8.26 -15.07
N LEU A 19 -13.64 -7.74 -14.01
CA LEU A 19 -14.41 -8.54 -13.05
C LEU A 19 -15.58 -9.29 -13.71
N ALA A 20 -16.23 -8.68 -14.70
CA ALA A 20 -17.28 -9.35 -15.46
C ALA A 20 -16.72 -10.53 -16.27
N ILE A 21 -15.57 -10.35 -16.93
CA ILE A 21 -14.89 -11.42 -17.68
C ILE A 21 -14.51 -12.57 -16.74
N GLU A 22 -13.86 -12.27 -15.62
CA GLU A 22 -13.45 -13.26 -14.62
C GLU A 22 -14.65 -14.05 -14.09
N ARG A 23 -15.77 -13.37 -13.83
CA ARG A 23 -17.00 -14.02 -13.34
C ARG A 23 -17.68 -14.91 -14.39
N ILE A 24 -17.64 -14.52 -15.68
CA ILE A 24 -18.24 -15.28 -16.77
C ILE A 24 -17.37 -16.49 -17.14
N THR A 25 -16.06 -16.32 -17.14
CA THR A 25 -15.11 -17.35 -17.61
C THR A 25 -14.64 -18.28 -16.49
N GLY A 26 -14.75 -17.87 -15.23
CA GLY A 26 -14.15 -18.56 -14.09
C GLY A 26 -12.61 -18.50 -14.07
N GLN A 27 -12.01 -17.64 -14.90
CA GLN A 27 -10.56 -17.48 -15.01
C GLN A 27 -10.16 -16.07 -14.60
N CYS A 28 -9.10 -15.98 -13.78
CA CYS A 28 -8.50 -14.69 -13.46
C CYS A 28 -7.81 -14.13 -14.71
N VAL A 29 -8.05 -12.84 -14.99
CA VAL A 29 -7.27 -12.12 -15.99
C VAL A 29 -5.87 -11.89 -15.40
N GLU A 30 -4.83 -12.34 -16.11
CA GLU A 30 -3.45 -12.17 -15.66
C GLU A 30 -3.15 -10.70 -15.33
N GLY A 31 -2.67 -10.46 -14.12
CA GLY A 31 -2.27 -9.13 -13.66
C GLY A 31 -1.05 -8.64 -14.43
N TYR A 32 -1.05 -7.35 -14.75
CA TYR A 32 0.11 -6.70 -15.34
C TYR A 32 1.24 -6.61 -14.28
N ASN A 33 2.37 -7.27 -14.56
CA ASN A 33 3.58 -7.14 -13.77
C ASN A 33 4.63 -6.36 -14.56
N ASN A 34 5.31 -5.41 -13.93
CA ASN A 34 6.35 -4.62 -14.56
C ASN A 34 7.61 -4.57 -13.67
N ALA A 35 8.72 -4.07 -14.24
CA ALA A 35 10.00 -3.97 -13.53
C ALA A 35 9.93 -3.17 -12.22
N ALA A 36 9.04 -2.18 -12.12
CA ALA A 36 8.86 -1.39 -10.91
C ALA A 36 8.15 -2.20 -9.80
N MET A 37 7.17 -3.02 -10.16
CA MET A 37 6.50 -3.92 -9.21
C MET A 37 7.45 -5.01 -8.72
N GLN A 38 8.25 -5.59 -9.63
CA GLN A 38 9.26 -6.59 -9.26
C GLN A 38 10.30 -5.99 -8.32
N ARG A 39 10.83 -4.79 -8.64
CA ARG A 39 11.75 -4.07 -7.75
C ARG A 39 11.14 -3.85 -6.36
N GLY A 40 9.86 -3.50 -6.28
CA GLY A 40 9.15 -3.33 -5.00
C GLY A 40 9.19 -4.61 -4.18
N ALA A 41 8.80 -5.72 -4.78
CA ALA A 41 8.81 -7.04 -4.13
C ALA A 41 10.22 -7.48 -3.69
N ASP A 42 11.24 -7.23 -4.53
CA ASP A 42 12.64 -7.59 -4.23
C ASP A 42 13.21 -6.80 -3.04
N LEU A 43 12.75 -5.56 -2.83
CA LEU A 43 13.25 -4.68 -1.78
C LEU A 43 12.38 -4.68 -0.50
N GLU A 44 11.22 -5.30 -0.53
CA GLU A 44 10.26 -5.23 0.60
C GLU A 44 10.85 -5.76 1.91
N ALA A 45 11.53 -6.91 1.87
CA ALA A 45 12.15 -7.50 3.06
C ALA A 45 13.26 -6.61 3.63
N GLU A 46 14.08 -5.98 2.77
CA GLU A 46 15.13 -5.06 3.18
C GLU A 46 14.54 -3.78 3.77
N ALA A 47 13.49 -3.23 3.16
CA ALA A 47 12.78 -2.05 3.65
C ALA A 47 12.11 -2.30 5.00
N ARG A 48 11.52 -3.48 5.19
CA ARG A 48 10.94 -3.89 6.49
C ARG A 48 12.00 -3.96 7.57
N ALA A 49 13.14 -4.61 7.31
CA ALA A 49 14.24 -4.67 8.25
C ALA A 49 14.81 -3.29 8.59
N ALA A 50 14.91 -2.39 7.61
CA ALA A 50 15.32 -1.00 7.84
C ALA A 50 14.32 -0.24 8.71
N TYR A 51 13.02 -0.42 8.49
CA TYR A 51 11.95 0.16 9.30
C TYR A 51 12.01 -0.33 10.74
N GLU A 52 12.15 -1.63 10.98
CA GLU A 52 12.27 -2.22 12.31
C GLU A 52 13.51 -1.70 13.07
N ALA A 53 14.64 -1.59 12.36
CA ALA A 53 15.88 -1.06 12.94
C ALA A 53 15.77 0.43 13.33
N ASP A 54 15.04 1.24 12.55
CA ASP A 54 14.89 2.67 12.78
C ASP A 54 13.87 2.98 13.88
N THR A 55 12.74 2.25 13.89
CA THR A 55 11.61 2.53 14.79
C THR A 55 11.62 1.71 16.08
N GLY A 56 12.26 0.54 16.08
CA GLY A 56 12.18 -0.43 17.16
C GLY A 56 10.87 -1.22 17.20
N GLU A 57 9.98 -1.02 16.23
CA GLU A 57 8.75 -1.80 16.09
C GLU A 57 9.07 -3.19 15.54
N ILE A 58 8.26 -4.18 15.88
CA ILE A 58 8.32 -5.52 15.29
C ILE A 58 7.19 -5.65 14.29
N VAL A 59 7.55 -6.04 13.06
CA VAL A 59 6.59 -6.20 11.97
C VAL A 59 6.33 -7.68 11.72
N GLU A 60 5.10 -8.10 11.89
CA GLU A 60 4.63 -9.43 11.48
C GLU A 60 4.23 -9.41 10.00
N GLU A 61 4.63 -10.44 9.25
CA GLU A 61 4.18 -10.59 7.87
C GLU A 61 2.67 -10.76 7.81
N SER A 62 2.03 -9.98 6.94
CA SER A 62 0.58 -10.04 6.78
C SER A 62 0.19 -11.11 5.77
N ALA A 63 -0.77 -11.94 6.15
CA ALA A 63 -1.55 -12.69 5.17
C ALA A 63 -2.59 -11.77 4.50
N PHE A 64 -3.26 -12.28 3.46
CA PHE A 64 -4.42 -11.59 2.88
C PHE A 64 -5.56 -11.50 3.91
N LEU A 65 -5.98 -10.27 4.20
CA LEU A 65 -7.04 -9.98 5.15
C LEU A 65 -8.37 -9.79 4.42
N ILE A 66 -9.41 -10.50 4.87
CA ILE A 66 -10.77 -10.38 4.32
C ILE A 66 -11.60 -9.52 5.27
N HIS A 67 -12.44 -8.63 4.72
CA HIS A 67 -13.34 -7.81 5.52
C HIS A 67 -14.31 -8.68 6.33
N PRO A 68 -14.55 -8.38 7.62
CA PRO A 68 -15.32 -9.26 8.51
C PRO A 68 -16.74 -9.60 8.05
N THR A 69 -17.37 -8.74 7.26
CA THR A 69 -18.75 -8.89 6.80
C THR A 69 -18.93 -8.87 5.29
N LEU A 70 -17.87 -8.57 4.53
CA LEU A 70 -17.89 -8.48 3.07
C LEU A 70 -16.83 -9.43 2.50
N ASP A 71 -17.20 -10.66 2.26
CA ASP A 71 -16.33 -11.77 1.82
C ASP A 71 -15.66 -11.54 0.46
N PHE A 72 -16.19 -10.62 -0.34
CA PHE A 72 -15.61 -10.21 -1.63
C PHE A 72 -14.63 -9.04 -1.52
N CYS A 73 -14.36 -8.54 -0.32
CA CYS A 73 -13.49 -7.39 -0.07
C CYS A 73 -12.32 -7.81 0.81
N GLY A 74 -11.11 -7.62 0.32
CA GLY A 74 -9.90 -7.96 1.06
C GLY A 74 -8.72 -7.07 0.70
N VAL A 75 -7.68 -7.13 1.51
CA VAL A 75 -6.45 -6.34 1.38
C VAL A 75 -5.23 -7.16 1.76
N SER A 76 -4.08 -6.76 1.25
CA SER A 76 -2.78 -7.33 1.61
C SER A 76 -1.86 -6.17 2.01
N PRO A 77 -1.81 -5.78 3.28
CA PRO A 77 -0.79 -4.85 3.76
C PRO A 77 0.58 -5.53 3.78
N ASP A 78 1.65 -4.75 3.71
CA ASP A 78 3.02 -5.27 3.70
C ASP A 78 3.49 -5.74 5.09
N GLY A 79 2.75 -5.36 6.15
CA GLY A 79 3.00 -5.84 7.49
C GLY A 79 1.95 -5.42 8.52
N LEU A 80 1.99 -6.11 9.66
CA LEU A 80 1.17 -5.81 10.85
C LEU A 80 2.10 -5.36 11.97
N ILE A 81 1.70 -4.29 12.68
CA ILE A 81 2.46 -3.75 13.81
C ILE A 81 1.57 -3.76 15.04
N ASN A 82 1.95 -4.54 16.03
CA ASN A 82 1.15 -4.76 17.23
C ASN A 82 -0.32 -5.07 16.88
N ASP A 83 -1.27 -4.68 17.73
CA ASP A 83 -2.70 -4.94 17.51
C ASP A 83 -3.39 -3.91 16.61
N ASP A 84 -2.84 -2.71 16.50
CA ASP A 84 -3.54 -1.54 15.94
C ASP A 84 -2.91 -0.96 14.66
N GLY A 85 -1.68 -1.36 14.33
CA GLY A 85 -0.91 -0.73 13.25
C GLY A 85 -0.78 -1.60 12.00
N LEU A 86 -0.65 -0.95 10.85
CA LEU A 86 -0.29 -1.52 9.57
C LEU A 86 1.03 -0.92 9.06
N LEU A 87 1.68 -1.63 8.17
CA LEU A 87 2.81 -1.14 7.40
C LEU A 87 2.47 -1.21 5.91
N GLU A 88 2.73 -0.13 5.19
CA GLU A 88 2.67 -0.07 3.73
C GLU A 88 3.99 0.48 3.19
N ILE A 89 4.70 -0.33 2.41
CA ILE A 89 6.04 -0.03 1.91
C ILE A 89 5.98 0.33 0.42
N LYS A 90 6.66 1.39 0.04
CA LYS A 90 6.88 1.78 -1.35
C LYS A 90 8.36 1.93 -1.63
N CYS A 91 8.84 1.22 -2.67
CA CYS A 91 10.22 1.29 -3.13
C CYS A 91 10.26 1.94 -4.53
N PRO A 92 10.19 3.28 -4.62
CA PRO A 92 10.03 3.96 -5.88
C PRO A 92 11.23 3.73 -6.82
N ALA A 93 10.95 3.52 -8.10
CA ALA A 93 12.00 3.41 -9.11
C ALA A 93 12.71 4.77 -9.34
N SER A 94 11.98 5.86 -9.18
CA SER A 94 12.51 7.23 -9.27
C SER A 94 13.08 7.69 -7.93
N MET A 95 14.36 8.09 -7.93
CA MET A 95 15.00 8.70 -6.75
C MET A 95 14.33 10.01 -6.35
N SER A 96 13.82 10.81 -7.30
CA SER A 96 13.10 12.05 -6.99
C SER A 96 11.83 11.82 -6.19
N LYS A 97 11.08 10.72 -6.45
CA LYS A 97 9.92 10.37 -5.65
C LYS A 97 10.28 10.06 -4.20
N HIS A 98 11.43 9.42 -3.96
CA HIS A 98 11.91 9.21 -2.59
C HIS A 98 12.36 10.52 -1.93
N ALA A 99 13.01 11.42 -2.68
CA ALA A 99 13.34 12.76 -2.18
C ALA A 99 12.09 13.55 -1.78
N ASP A 100 11.01 13.50 -2.58
CA ASP A 100 9.73 14.13 -2.24
C ASP A 100 9.11 13.52 -0.96
N ALA A 101 9.25 12.20 -0.79
CA ALA A 101 8.82 11.52 0.43
C ALA A 101 9.58 12.01 1.67
N LEU A 102 10.90 12.16 1.57
CA LEU A 102 11.75 12.69 2.65
C LEU A 102 11.43 14.15 3.00
N LEU A 103 11.17 14.98 1.99
CA LEU A 103 10.97 16.42 2.17
C LEU A 103 9.58 16.80 2.67
N SER A 104 8.55 16.09 2.23
CA SER A 104 7.16 16.50 2.44
C SER A 104 6.21 15.38 2.90
N GLY A 105 6.66 14.12 2.92
CA GLY A 105 5.77 12.99 3.19
C GLY A 105 4.74 12.71 2.09
N ALA A 106 4.95 13.22 0.87
CA ALA A 106 3.99 13.17 -0.24
C ALA A 106 3.52 11.75 -0.60
N HIS A 107 4.33 10.72 -0.32
CA HIS A 107 3.96 9.32 -0.54
C HIS A 107 2.74 8.89 0.27
N ALA A 108 2.56 9.39 1.49
CA ALA A 108 1.39 9.08 2.31
C ALA A 108 0.09 9.59 1.66
N ASP A 109 0.12 10.77 1.06
CA ASP A 109 -1.04 11.33 0.34
C ASP A 109 -1.28 10.62 -1.01
N GLU A 110 -0.21 10.25 -1.73
CA GLU A 110 -0.32 9.51 -3.00
C GLU A 110 -1.03 8.16 -2.80
N TYR A 111 -0.75 7.47 -1.70
CA TYR A 111 -1.33 6.15 -1.39
C TYR A 111 -2.46 6.17 -0.36
N ARG A 112 -2.96 7.37 0.00
CA ARG A 112 -3.97 7.55 1.05
C ARG A 112 -5.18 6.61 0.91
N TRP A 113 -5.75 6.48 -0.28
CA TRP A 113 -6.92 5.64 -0.49
C TRP A 113 -6.64 4.15 -0.35
N GLN A 114 -5.44 3.70 -0.72
CA GLN A 114 -5.00 2.34 -0.47
C GLN A 114 -4.89 2.09 1.04
N ILE A 115 -4.21 2.98 1.75
CA ILE A 115 -4.01 2.91 3.20
C ILE A 115 -5.35 2.94 3.94
N GLN A 116 -6.24 3.87 3.61
CA GLN A 116 -7.56 3.94 4.25
C GLN A 116 -8.41 2.69 3.97
N GLY A 117 -8.32 2.13 2.77
CA GLY A 117 -8.97 0.86 2.44
C GLY A 117 -8.44 -0.31 3.27
N GLN A 118 -7.12 -0.39 3.48
CA GLN A 118 -6.51 -1.41 4.33
C GLN A 118 -6.93 -1.25 5.79
N LEU A 119 -6.93 -0.03 6.31
CA LEU A 119 -7.37 0.28 7.68
C LEU A 119 -8.85 -0.04 7.89
N TRP A 120 -9.69 0.24 6.89
CA TRP A 120 -11.11 -0.08 6.94
C TRP A 120 -11.36 -1.59 6.96
N VAL A 121 -10.71 -2.35 6.08
CA VAL A 121 -10.88 -3.81 5.99
C VAL A 121 -10.35 -4.52 7.23
N SER A 122 -9.17 -4.12 7.70
CA SER A 122 -8.51 -4.75 8.86
C SER A 122 -9.09 -4.33 10.20
N GLY A 123 -9.82 -3.21 10.26
CA GLY A 123 -10.28 -2.61 11.51
C GLY A 123 -9.18 -1.94 12.34
N ARG A 124 -7.94 -1.88 11.81
CA ARG A 124 -6.80 -1.27 12.51
C ARG A 124 -6.88 0.25 12.50
N ARG A 125 -6.11 0.90 13.37
CA ARG A 125 -6.29 2.33 13.69
C ARG A 125 -5.36 3.25 12.92
N TRP A 126 -4.17 2.78 12.56
CA TRP A 126 -3.14 3.57 11.88
C TRP A 126 -2.30 2.70 10.94
N CYS A 127 -1.62 3.36 10.02
CA CYS A 127 -0.68 2.74 9.10
C CYS A 127 0.56 3.62 8.97
N ASP A 128 1.74 3.02 9.09
CA ASP A 128 2.98 3.68 8.74
C ASP A 128 3.22 3.50 7.24
N ALA A 129 3.08 4.60 6.51
CA ALA A 129 3.44 4.69 5.10
C ALA A 129 4.95 4.90 4.99
N VAL A 130 5.63 3.96 4.37
CA VAL A 130 7.08 3.95 4.24
C VAL A 130 7.49 4.14 2.78
N SER A 131 8.40 5.08 2.53
CA SER A 131 9.16 5.13 1.28
C SER A 131 10.59 4.69 1.57
N TYR A 132 11.09 3.71 0.81
CA TYR A 132 12.42 3.16 0.96
C TYR A 132 13.21 3.18 -0.35
N ASP A 133 14.46 3.68 -0.28
CA ASP A 133 15.40 3.64 -1.41
C ASP A 133 16.83 3.39 -0.92
N PRO A 134 17.39 2.17 -1.13
CA PRO A 134 18.74 1.81 -0.69
C PRO A 134 19.86 2.57 -1.38
N ARG A 135 19.56 3.30 -2.46
CA ARG A 135 20.55 4.13 -3.18
C ARG A 135 20.92 5.41 -2.42
N TYR A 136 20.11 5.78 -1.43
CA TYR A 136 20.39 6.91 -0.55
C TYR A 136 21.38 6.52 0.56
N PRO A 137 22.14 7.49 1.13
CA PRO A 137 22.97 7.25 2.30
C PRO A 137 22.16 6.78 3.51
N ASP A 138 22.83 6.09 4.43
CA ASP A 138 22.24 5.72 5.72
C ASP A 138 21.64 6.94 6.42
N GLY A 139 20.47 6.79 7.02
CA GLY A 139 19.69 7.88 7.60
C GLY A 139 18.80 8.65 6.62
N LEU A 140 18.94 8.46 5.30
CA LEU A 140 18.07 9.01 4.27
C LEU A 140 17.40 7.92 3.41
N ARG A 141 17.61 6.64 3.74
CA ARG A 141 17.00 5.52 3.00
C ARG A 141 15.53 5.32 3.30
N LEU A 142 15.07 5.86 4.43
CA LEU A 142 13.72 5.61 4.94
C LEU A 142 13.00 6.94 5.19
N ALA A 143 11.77 7.06 4.68
CA ALA A 143 10.83 8.12 5.03
C ALA A 143 9.56 7.47 5.54
N VAL A 144 9.14 7.83 6.76
CA VAL A 144 7.96 7.25 7.43
C VAL A 144 6.96 8.33 7.75
N VAL A 145 5.69 8.10 7.40
CA VAL A 145 4.56 8.96 7.76
C VAL A 145 3.45 8.11 8.35
N ARG A 146 3.06 8.39 9.61
CA ARG A 146 1.91 7.72 10.23
C ARG A 146 0.61 8.33 9.78
N VAL A 147 -0.22 7.50 9.14
CA VAL A 147 -1.56 7.84 8.67
C VAL A 147 -2.58 7.23 9.63
N GLN A 148 -3.43 8.07 10.21
CA GLN A 148 -4.54 7.61 11.05
C GLN A 148 -5.72 7.16 10.17
N ARG A 149 -6.51 6.21 10.67
CA ARG A 149 -7.77 5.86 10.01
C ARG A 149 -8.72 7.05 10.05
N ASP A 150 -9.27 7.39 8.88
CA ASP A 150 -10.35 8.37 8.81
C ASP A 150 -11.59 7.75 9.48
N ASP A 151 -12.07 8.36 10.56
CA ASP A 151 -13.35 7.98 11.13
C ASP A 151 -14.43 8.39 10.15
N VAL A 152 -15.04 7.39 9.52
CA VAL A 152 -16.25 7.60 8.73
C VAL A 152 -17.37 7.82 9.74
N SER A 153 -17.64 9.07 10.02
CA SER A 153 -18.83 9.50 10.75
C SER A 153 -20.09 9.36 9.91
#